data_a2c42a214402a9657690cf6e523b8ba1
#
_entry.id   a2c42a214402a9657690cf6e523b8ba1
#
_cell.length_a   1.000
_cell.length_b   1.000
_cell.length_c   1.000
_cell.angle_alpha   90.00
_cell.angle_beta   90.00
_cell.angle_gamma   90.00
#
_symmetry.space_group_name_H-M   'P 1'
#
loop_
_entity.id
_entity.type
_entity.pdbx_description
1 polymer ?
#
loop_
_entity_poly.entity_id
_entity_poly.type
_entity_poly.pdbx_seq_one_letter_code
_entity_poly.pdbx_strand_id
1 'polypeptide(L)'
;MKSRTMLTGCAIAAVALGGCTTEAPAESEVASAASETTGTAQQALQGPEGFYIKDITGNGSGCRTGVVSAITPDRQTFTVYFSDMELSHPPGPKYQRINCAVGATLHVPRGWQLSVGTINTRGYAHLPVGTSGKQTSTYFFSGRRLSVDGHSTINGVYDAPYVFTDLVAIGSVIKSACGEDAILNINTSLDLNTAGNPTSDAYFNNETIDGTFRKVFQLGWDRCVG
;
A
#
# COMPACT_ATOMS: atom_id res chain seq x y z
N MET A 1 -19.40 -20.03 49.23
CA MET A 1 -19.00 -19.53 50.55
C MET A 1 -18.13 -18.28 50.37
N LYS A 2 -18.63 -17.17 51.01
CA LYS A 2 -17.95 -15.90 51.40
C LYS A 2 -17.28 -15.08 50.28
N SER A 3 -17.89 -14.12 49.66
CA SER A 3 -18.25 -12.76 50.12
C SER A 3 -17.16 -12.03 50.95
N ARG A 4 -16.62 -10.95 50.38
CA ARG A 4 -16.35 -9.72 51.16
C ARG A 4 -16.14 -8.50 50.23
N THR A 5 -17.13 -7.65 50.30
CA THR A 5 -17.21 -6.23 50.00
C THR A 5 -16.32 -5.41 50.97
N MET A 6 -15.67 -4.35 50.51
CA MET A 6 -15.44 -3.17 51.35
C MET A 6 -15.39 -1.91 50.52
N LEU A 7 -16.37 -1.06 50.79
CA LEU A 7 -16.45 0.38 50.53
C LEU A 7 -15.53 1.13 51.52
N THR A 8 -15.18 2.35 51.21
CA THR A 8 -15.05 3.58 52.04
C THR A 8 -14.10 4.50 51.28
N GLY A 9 -14.25 5.79 51.06
CA GLY A 9 -15.19 6.77 51.56
C GLY A 9 -14.63 8.15 51.20
N CYS A 10 -15.49 9.01 50.92
CA CYS A 10 -15.57 10.47 50.92
C CYS A 10 -14.47 11.30 51.59
N ALA A 11 -14.09 12.45 51.00
CA ALA A 11 -13.97 13.70 51.73
C ALA A 11 -14.02 14.92 50.79
N ILE A 12 -15.02 15.73 51.07
CA ILE A 12 -15.28 17.09 50.52
C ILE A 12 -14.55 18.10 51.44
N ALA A 13 -13.97 19.10 50.89
CA ALA A 13 -13.72 20.36 51.63
C ALA A 13 -13.79 21.54 50.66
N ALA A 14 -14.84 22.32 50.85
CA ALA A 14 -15.02 23.67 50.34
C ALA A 14 -14.55 24.68 51.39
N VAL A 15 -13.85 25.72 51.02
CA VAL A 15 -13.79 26.96 51.78
C VAL A 15 -13.83 28.13 50.79
N ALA A 16 -14.74 29.02 51.10
CA ALA A 16 -15.04 30.27 50.39
C ALA A 16 -14.43 31.49 51.07
N LEU A 17 -14.63 32.64 50.40
CA LEU A 17 -14.56 34.05 50.88
C LEU A 17 -13.19 34.72 50.74
N GLY A 18 -13.05 35.82 50.04
CA GLY A 18 -13.74 37.07 49.97
C GLY A 18 -12.81 38.14 49.48
N GLY A 19 -13.33 39.22 48.97
CA GLY A 19 -12.67 40.51 48.95
C GLY A 19 -12.77 41.30 47.64
N CYS A 20 -13.78 42.17 47.53
CA CYS A 20 -13.88 43.27 46.58
C CYS A 20 -12.76 44.32 46.76
N THR A 21 -12.30 44.93 45.67
CA THR A 21 -12.34 46.40 45.52
C THR A 21 -12.07 46.81 44.06
N THR A 22 -12.97 47.63 43.58
CA THR A 22 -13.01 48.65 42.54
C THR A 22 -11.66 49.26 42.12
N GLU A 23 -11.40 49.45 40.80
CA GLU A 23 -11.34 50.75 40.12
C GLU A 23 -10.90 50.58 38.65
N ALA A 24 -11.66 51.16 37.74
CA ALA A 24 -11.28 51.45 36.36
C ALA A 24 -10.83 52.91 36.28
N PRO A 25 -10.38 53.49 35.18
CA PRO A 25 -10.15 53.00 33.81
C PRO A 25 -8.78 53.46 33.26
N ALA A 26 -8.34 52.89 32.13
CA ALA A 26 -7.74 53.70 31.06
C ALA A 26 -7.23 52.79 29.88
N GLU A 27 -7.68 53.20 28.76
CA GLU A 27 -7.01 53.26 27.46
C GLU A 27 -6.70 51.95 26.69
N SER A 28 -7.40 51.92 25.61
CA SER A 28 -7.23 51.12 24.41
C SER A 28 -5.79 51.11 23.89
N GLU A 29 -5.26 49.92 23.76
CA GLU A 29 -4.33 49.63 22.65
C GLU A 29 -4.91 48.49 21.85
N VAL A 30 -5.28 48.84 20.62
CA VAL A 30 -5.70 47.93 19.59
C VAL A 30 -4.44 47.17 19.14
N ALA A 31 -4.14 46.05 19.78
CA ALA A 31 -3.21 45.09 19.25
C ALA A 31 -3.87 44.45 18.04
N SER A 32 -3.47 44.92 16.86
CA SER A 32 -3.73 44.29 15.58
C SER A 32 -3.25 42.85 15.68
N ALA A 33 -4.20 41.93 15.83
CA ALA A 33 -3.95 40.53 15.66
C ALA A 33 -3.57 40.32 14.19
N ALA A 34 -2.28 40.19 13.96
CA ALA A 34 -1.79 39.64 12.69
C ALA A 34 -2.43 38.24 12.52
N SER A 35 -3.37 38.19 11.62
CA SER A 35 -3.90 36.92 11.14
C SER A 35 -2.74 36.16 10.51
N GLU A 36 -2.11 35.29 11.27
CA GLU A 36 -1.23 34.28 10.70
C GLU A 36 -2.10 33.39 9.84
N THR A 37 -2.04 33.67 8.53
CA THR A 37 -2.54 32.78 7.51
C THR A 37 -1.69 31.52 7.61
N THR A 38 -2.17 30.54 8.37
CA THR A 38 -1.67 29.18 8.33
C THR A 38 -1.88 28.69 6.90
N GLY A 39 -0.88 28.91 6.08
CA GLY A 39 -0.84 28.36 4.74
C GLY A 39 -0.96 26.86 4.86
N THR A 40 -2.11 26.34 4.46
CA THR A 40 -2.39 24.90 4.40
C THR A 40 -1.35 24.24 3.52
N ALA A 41 -0.35 23.62 4.14
CA ALA A 41 0.62 22.72 3.49
C ALA A 41 -0.01 21.41 2.97
N GLN A 42 -1.28 21.45 2.59
CA GLN A 42 -2.06 20.28 2.15
C GLN A 42 -2.21 20.18 0.64
N GLN A 43 -1.58 21.06 -0.15
CA GLN A 43 -1.63 20.99 -1.62
C GLN A 43 -0.55 20.10 -2.27
N ALA A 44 0.30 19.45 -1.52
CA ALA A 44 1.43 18.70 -2.06
C ALA A 44 1.12 17.25 -2.47
N LEU A 45 -0.13 16.78 -2.39
CA LEU A 45 -0.44 15.36 -2.47
C LEU A 45 -1.45 14.95 -3.55
N GLN A 46 -1.72 15.76 -4.55
CA GLN A 46 -2.53 15.32 -5.69
C GLN A 46 -1.67 15.13 -6.93
N GLY A 47 -1.86 13.98 -7.60
CA GLY A 47 -1.27 13.75 -8.91
C GLY A 47 -1.84 14.72 -9.96
N PRO A 48 -1.14 14.92 -11.09
CA PRO A 48 -1.53 15.89 -12.11
C PRO A 48 -2.87 15.54 -12.73
N GLU A 49 -3.67 16.56 -13.03
CA GLU A 49 -4.87 16.39 -13.84
C GLU A 49 -4.48 15.83 -15.23
N GLY A 50 -5.36 14.99 -15.78
CA GLY A 50 -5.11 14.34 -17.05
C GLY A 50 -4.28 13.04 -16.98
N PHE A 51 -3.82 12.60 -15.82
CA PHE A 51 -3.25 11.26 -15.65
C PHE A 51 -4.35 10.19 -15.68
N TYR A 52 -4.19 9.17 -16.52
CA TYR A 52 -5.09 8.04 -16.62
C TYR A 52 -4.41 6.79 -17.20
N ILE A 53 -5.06 5.64 -17.05
CA ILE A 53 -4.64 4.37 -17.66
C ILE A 53 -5.24 4.31 -19.06
N LYS A 54 -4.39 4.21 -20.08
CA LYS A 54 -4.82 4.03 -21.47
C LYS A 54 -5.18 2.60 -21.80
N ASP A 55 -4.39 1.67 -21.27
CA ASP A 55 -4.54 0.24 -21.51
C ASP A 55 -3.85 -0.56 -20.42
N ILE A 56 -4.34 -1.77 -20.18
CA ILE A 56 -3.71 -2.75 -19.31
C ILE A 56 -3.88 -4.15 -19.89
N THR A 57 -2.78 -4.87 -19.96
CA THR A 57 -2.75 -6.26 -20.43
C THR A 57 -2.03 -7.14 -19.43
N GLY A 58 -2.47 -8.39 -19.31
CA GLY A 58 -1.85 -9.41 -18.47
C GLY A 58 -1.64 -10.71 -19.25
N ASN A 59 -0.47 -11.31 -19.07
CA ASN A 59 -0.09 -12.58 -19.71
C ASN A 59 0.58 -13.50 -18.69
N GLY A 60 0.16 -14.75 -18.65
CA GLY A 60 0.74 -15.77 -17.78
C GLY A 60 -0.30 -16.66 -17.13
N SER A 61 0.19 -17.69 -16.43
CA SER A 61 -0.67 -18.68 -15.75
C SER A 61 -1.46 -18.11 -14.57
N GLY A 62 -1.01 -16.98 -14.00
CA GLY A 62 -1.66 -16.30 -12.89
C GLY A 62 -2.55 -15.11 -13.29
N CYS A 63 -2.83 -14.95 -14.59
CA CYS A 63 -3.76 -13.93 -15.12
C CYS A 63 -4.38 -14.35 -16.46
N ARG A 64 -4.83 -15.58 -16.54
CA ARG A 64 -5.45 -16.17 -17.76
C ARG A 64 -6.74 -15.47 -18.15
N THR A 65 -7.49 -14.99 -17.19
CA THR A 65 -8.74 -14.24 -17.38
C THR A 65 -8.53 -12.74 -17.47
N GLY A 66 -7.27 -12.31 -17.42
CA GLY A 66 -6.86 -10.91 -17.52
C GLY A 66 -6.51 -10.27 -16.19
N VAL A 67 -6.36 -8.96 -16.23
CA VAL A 67 -6.09 -8.10 -15.07
C VAL A 67 -6.99 -6.86 -15.15
N VAL A 68 -7.33 -6.31 -14.00
CA VAL A 68 -8.08 -5.06 -13.88
C VAL A 68 -7.25 -4.05 -13.10
N SER A 69 -7.47 -2.78 -13.34
CA SER A 69 -6.74 -1.72 -12.65
C SER A 69 -7.63 -0.57 -12.24
N ALA A 70 -7.19 0.17 -11.22
CA ALA A 70 -7.84 1.37 -10.75
C ALA A 70 -6.80 2.42 -10.34
N ILE A 71 -7.18 3.69 -10.46
CA ILE A 71 -6.44 4.84 -9.94
C ILE A 71 -7.33 5.55 -8.93
N THR A 72 -6.76 5.95 -7.80
CA THR A 72 -7.49 6.76 -6.81
C THR A 72 -7.79 8.16 -7.36
N PRO A 73 -8.88 8.83 -6.90
CA PRO A 73 -9.25 10.17 -7.37
C PRO A 73 -8.15 11.22 -7.20
N ASP A 74 -7.30 11.07 -6.18
CA ASP A 74 -6.12 11.91 -5.93
C ASP A 74 -4.92 11.59 -6.81
N ARG A 75 -5.00 10.51 -7.64
CA ARG A 75 -3.94 10.04 -8.54
C ARG A 75 -2.62 9.69 -7.83
N GLN A 76 -2.70 9.30 -6.57
CA GLN A 76 -1.54 8.89 -5.78
C GLN A 76 -1.35 7.39 -5.72
N THR A 77 -2.41 6.64 -6.03
CA THR A 77 -2.38 5.20 -5.93
C THR A 77 -2.89 4.58 -7.22
N PHE A 78 -2.10 3.68 -7.75
CA PHE A 78 -2.44 2.79 -8.85
C PHE A 78 -2.55 1.37 -8.31
N THR A 79 -3.66 0.70 -8.58
CA THR A 79 -3.90 -0.68 -8.13
C THR A 79 -4.09 -1.59 -9.32
N VAL A 80 -3.46 -2.75 -9.29
CA VAL A 80 -3.67 -3.85 -10.24
C VAL A 80 -4.28 -5.02 -9.50
N TYR A 81 -5.37 -5.55 -10.02
CA TYR A 81 -6.07 -6.74 -9.55
C TYR A 81 -5.79 -7.91 -10.50
N PHE A 82 -5.47 -9.05 -9.94
CA PHE A 82 -5.15 -10.25 -10.70
C PHE A 82 -6.22 -11.31 -10.41
N SER A 83 -6.61 -12.07 -11.41
CA SER A 83 -7.75 -12.97 -11.30
C SER A 83 -7.40 -14.42 -10.98
N ASP A 84 -6.14 -14.82 -11.23
CA ASP A 84 -5.75 -16.24 -11.19
C ASP A 84 -4.45 -16.48 -10.39
N MET A 85 -4.03 -15.55 -9.55
CA MET A 85 -2.80 -15.68 -8.76
C MET A 85 -3.04 -16.51 -7.50
N GLU A 86 -3.26 -17.79 -7.68
CA GLU A 86 -3.60 -18.74 -6.62
C GLU A 86 -2.87 -20.06 -6.79
N LEU A 87 -2.32 -20.61 -5.69
CA LEU A 87 -1.70 -21.91 -5.60
C LEU A 87 -2.29 -22.69 -4.43
N SER A 88 -2.67 -23.94 -4.68
CA SER A 88 -3.17 -24.83 -3.64
C SER A 88 -2.57 -26.24 -3.77
N HIS A 89 -2.43 -26.92 -2.63
CA HIS A 89 -2.00 -28.30 -2.55
C HIS A 89 -2.71 -29.01 -1.39
N PRO A 90 -3.29 -30.20 -1.59
CA PRO A 90 -3.65 -30.80 -2.87
C PRO A 90 -4.83 -30.08 -3.56
N PRO A 91 -5.09 -30.25 -4.86
CA PRO A 91 -4.34 -31.09 -5.80
C PRO A 91 -3.08 -30.38 -6.33
N GLY A 92 -2.19 -31.15 -6.92
CA GLY A 92 -1.04 -30.64 -7.65
C GLY A 92 0.31 -31.14 -7.16
N PRO A 93 1.40 -30.76 -7.83
CA PRO A 93 2.74 -31.18 -7.46
C PRO A 93 3.23 -30.47 -6.19
N LYS A 94 4.25 -31.02 -5.52
CA LYS A 94 4.87 -30.47 -4.31
C LYS A 94 5.53 -29.10 -4.53
N TYR A 95 5.89 -28.81 -5.76
CA TYR A 95 6.41 -27.50 -6.19
C TYR A 95 5.50 -26.98 -7.28
N GLN A 96 4.92 -25.84 -7.02
CA GLN A 96 4.05 -25.15 -7.95
C GLN A 96 4.53 -23.74 -8.17
N ARG A 97 4.37 -23.24 -9.39
CA ARG A 97 4.67 -21.87 -9.74
C ARG A 97 3.64 -21.34 -10.73
N ILE A 98 3.18 -20.14 -10.47
CA ILE A 98 2.40 -19.34 -11.43
C ILE A 98 3.05 -17.97 -11.58
N ASN A 99 2.78 -17.34 -12.72
CA ASN A 99 3.30 -16.01 -13.01
C ASN A 99 2.30 -15.18 -13.81
N CYS A 100 2.39 -13.88 -13.66
CA CYS A 100 1.71 -12.90 -14.50
C CYS A 100 2.66 -11.77 -14.87
N ALA A 101 2.75 -11.47 -16.16
CA ALA A 101 3.42 -10.31 -16.71
C ALA A 101 2.36 -9.29 -17.14
N VAL A 102 2.34 -8.14 -16.50
CA VAL A 102 1.40 -7.05 -16.76
C VAL A 102 2.12 -5.90 -17.44
N GLY A 103 1.53 -5.37 -18.51
CA GLY A 103 1.88 -4.10 -19.13
C GLY A 103 0.76 -3.08 -18.93
N ALA A 104 1.03 -2.02 -18.18
CA ALA A 104 0.09 -0.91 -17.98
C ALA A 104 0.57 0.33 -18.74
N THR A 105 -0.16 0.73 -19.77
CA THR A 105 0.10 1.97 -20.52
C THR A 105 -0.57 3.12 -19.80
N LEU A 106 0.24 4.03 -19.30
CA LEU A 106 -0.14 5.18 -18.49
C LEU A 106 0.06 6.46 -19.28
N HIS A 107 -0.96 7.31 -19.35
CA HIS A 107 -0.82 8.65 -19.90
C HIS A 107 -0.26 9.58 -18.83
N VAL A 108 0.96 10.10 -19.06
CA VAL A 108 1.61 11.07 -18.19
C VAL A 108 1.50 12.47 -18.80
N PRO A 109 0.84 13.42 -18.14
CA PRO A 109 0.65 14.77 -18.68
C PRO A 109 1.96 15.51 -18.94
N ARG A 110 1.96 16.40 -19.93
CA ARG A 110 3.13 17.22 -20.29
C ARG A 110 3.69 17.97 -19.08
N GLY A 111 5.01 18.02 -18.98
CA GLY A 111 5.71 18.68 -17.89
C GLY A 111 5.75 17.89 -16.58
N TRP A 112 5.27 16.66 -16.60
CA TRP A 112 5.31 15.76 -15.44
C TRP A 112 6.07 14.47 -15.73
N GLN A 113 6.64 13.92 -14.69
CA GLN A 113 7.29 12.62 -14.67
C GLN A 113 6.67 11.79 -13.54
N LEU A 114 6.27 10.58 -13.88
CA LEU A 114 5.74 9.60 -12.92
C LEU A 114 6.88 8.81 -12.31
N SER A 115 6.85 8.62 -11.00
CA SER A 115 7.69 7.68 -10.28
C SER A 115 6.84 6.68 -9.49
N VAL A 116 7.42 5.52 -9.22
CA VAL A 116 6.82 4.51 -8.35
C VAL A 116 7.66 4.42 -7.08
N GLY A 117 7.03 4.59 -5.94
CA GLY A 117 7.63 4.47 -4.62
C GLY A 117 7.42 3.08 -4.02
N THR A 118 6.65 3.00 -2.95
CA THR A 118 6.34 1.74 -2.27
C THR A 118 5.31 0.92 -3.05
N ILE A 119 5.52 -0.39 -3.13
CA ILE A 119 4.57 -1.33 -3.75
C ILE A 119 4.15 -2.34 -2.69
N ASN A 120 2.87 -2.36 -2.38
CA ASN A 120 2.29 -3.30 -1.42
C ASN A 120 1.55 -4.42 -2.16
N THR A 121 1.94 -5.65 -1.90
CA THR A 121 1.21 -6.85 -2.34
C THR A 121 0.44 -7.41 -1.16
N ARG A 122 -0.85 -7.61 -1.32
CA ARG A 122 -1.73 -8.17 -0.29
C ARG A 122 -2.24 -9.53 -0.73
N GLY A 123 -2.32 -10.45 0.20
CA GLY A 123 -2.81 -11.80 -0.03
C GLY A 123 -3.11 -12.52 1.27
N TYR A 124 -3.41 -13.81 1.12
CA TYR A 124 -3.66 -14.74 2.22
C TYR A 124 -2.79 -15.99 2.04
N ALA A 125 -2.32 -16.56 3.14
CA ALA A 125 -1.60 -17.82 3.12
C ALA A 125 -2.07 -18.73 4.25
N HIS A 126 -2.31 -20.00 3.89
CA HIS A 126 -2.44 -21.12 4.82
C HIS A 126 -1.29 -22.08 4.53
N LEU A 127 -0.28 -22.04 5.36
CA LEU A 127 0.97 -22.79 5.17
C LEU A 127 1.27 -23.61 6.42
N PRO A 128 0.97 -24.91 6.44
CA PRO A 128 1.34 -25.83 7.53
C PRO A 128 2.85 -25.95 7.71
N VAL A 129 3.27 -26.57 8.80
CA VAL A 129 4.69 -26.85 9.07
C VAL A 129 5.33 -27.62 7.90
N GLY A 130 6.54 -27.23 7.50
CA GLY A 130 7.27 -27.86 6.38
C GLY A 130 6.85 -27.37 4.99
N THR A 131 5.98 -26.36 4.92
CA THR A 131 5.61 -25.72 3.64
C THR A 131 6.08 -24.27 3.58
N SER A 132 6.16 -23.72 2.38
CA SER A 132 6.50 -22.30 2.19
C SER A 132 5.87 -21.71 0.92
N GLY A 133 5.54 -20.43 1.01
CA GLY A 133 5.11 -19.59 -0.11
C GLY A 133 6.14 -18.51 -0.41
N LYS A 134 6.49 -18.31 -1.67
CA LYS A 134 7.42 -17.26 -2.09
C LYS A 134 6.78 -16.41 -3.19
N GLN A 135 6.91 -15.09 -3.06
CA GLN A 135 6.60 -14.14 -4.13
C GLN A 135 7.90 -13.56 -4.69
N THR A 136 7.95 -13.40 -6.00
CA THR A 136 9.00 -12.64 -6.68
C THR A 136 8.35 -11.66 -7.64
N SER A 137 8.82 -10.42 -7.67
CA SER A 137 8.29 -9.37 -8.55
C SER A 137 9.42 -8.54 -9.12
N THR A 138 9.25 -8.07 -10.36
CA THR A 138 10.14 -7.12 -11.03
C THR A 138 9.28 -6.01 -11.64
N TYR A 139 9.71 -4.77 -11.42
CA TYR A 139 9.01 -3.57 -11.87
C TYR A 139 9.95 -2.67 -12.68
N PHE A 140 9.51 -2.21 -13.85
CA PHE A 140 10.27 -1.29 -14.68
C PHE A 140 9.40 -0.54 -15.68
N PHE A 141 9.85 0.64 -16.10
CA PHE A 141 9.26 1.32 -17.24
C PHE A 141 9.95 0.90 -18.54
N SER A 142 9.17 0.60 -19.58
CA SER A 142 9.69 0.29 -20.92
C SER A 142 10.63 1.40 -21.41
N GLY A 143 11.75 1.01 -22.03
CA GLY A 143 12.78 1.95 -22.50
C GLY A 143 13.65 2.53 -21.39
N ARG A 144 13.48 2.15 -20.14
CA ARG A 144 14.34 2.56 -19.01
C ARG A 144 15.25 1.41 -18.58
N ARG A 145 16.46 1.75 -18.10
CA ARG A 145 17.47 0.77 -17.68
C ARG A 145 17.28 0.28 -16.24
N LEU A 146 16.51 1.01 -15.44
CA LEU A 146 16.32 0.69 -14.03
C LEU A 146 15.11 -0.22 -13.86
N SER A 147 15.29 -1.27 -13.08
CA SER A 147 14.24 -2.13 -12.54
C SER A 147 14.34 -2.20 -11.03
N VAL A 148 13.24 -2.56 -10.40
CA VAL A 148 13.18 -2.89 -8.97
C VAL A 148 12.71 -4.32 -8.85
N ASP A 149 13.45 -5.11 -8.08
CA ASP A 149 13.13 -6.50 -7.79
C ASP A 149 12.71 -6.61 -6.32
N GLY A 150 11.59 -7.27 -6.09
CA GLY A 150 11.06 -7.61 -4.78
C GLY A 150 10.93 -9.12 -4.64
N HIS A 151 11.28 -9.65 -3.47
CA HIS A 151 11.04 -11.05 -3.13
C HIS A 151 10.73 -11.18 -1.64
N SER A 152 9.70 -11.95 -1.36
CA SER A 152 9.26 -12.22 0.01
C SER A 152 8.91 -13.70 0.15
N THR A 153 9.15 -14.25 1.32
CA THR A 153 8.89 -15.66 1.62
C THR A 153 8.18 -15.77 2.96
N ILE A 154 7.14 -16.61 3.00
CA ILE A 154 6.47 -17.04 4.23
C ILE A 154 6.76 -18.53 4.40
N ASN A 155 7.23 -18.90 5.59
CA ASN A 155 7.38 -20.29 5.97
C ASN A 155 6.23 -20.70 6.92
N GLY A 156 5.77 -21.94 6.83
CA GLY A 156 4.81 -22.48 7.80
C GLY A 156 5.43 -22.60 9.20
N VAL A 157 4.67 -22.41 10.26
CA VAL A 157 3.20 -22.38 10.38
C VAL A 157 2.69 -20.95 10.16
N TYR A 158 1.83 -20.75 9.18
CA TYR A 158 1.22 -19.47 8.90
C TYR A 158 -0.22 -19.67 8.42
N ASP A 159 -1.17 -18.91 8.96
CA ASP A 159 -2.58 -18.96 8.56
C ASP A 159 -3.22 -17.57 8.79
N ALA A 160 -2.96 -16.66 7.86
CA ALA A 160 -3.42 -15.29 7.99
C ALA A 160 -3.31 -14.50 6.66
N PRO A 161 -3.97 -13.34 6.56
CA PRO A 161 -3.64 -12.33 5.54
C PRO A 161 -2.20 -11.84 5.68
N TYR A 162 -1.54 -11.55 4.56
CA TYR A 162 -0.19 -10.98 4.55
C TYR A 162 -0.12 -9.70 3.72
N VAL A 163 0.88 -8.90 4.02
CA VAL A 163 1.29 -7.75 3.20
C VAL A 163 2.79 -7.84 2.94
N PHE A 164 3.17 -7.96 1.69
CA PHE A 164 4.56 -7.79 1.27
C PHE A 164 4.77 -6.37 0.77
N THR A 165 5.80 -5.73 1.26
CA THR A 165 6.15 -4.36 0.88
C THR A 165 7.49 -4.36 0.16
N ASP A 166 7.44 -4.04 -1.13
CA ASP A 166 8.62 -3.82 -1.94
C ASP A 166 8.96 -2.32 -1.86
N LEU A 167 10.02 -1.99 -1.13
CA LEU A 167 10.50 -0.61 -1.00
C LEU A 167 11.41 -0.28 -2.18
N VAL A 168 11.02 0.73 -2.93
CA VAL A 168 11.88 1.30 -3.96
C VAL A 168 12.86 2.24 -3.27
N ALA A 169 14.12 1.82 -3.11
CA ALA A 169 15.16 2.66 -2.51
C ALA A 169 15.29 3.98 -3.28
N ILE A 170 15.53 5.08 -2.57
CA ILE A 170 15.60 6.45 -3.13
C ILE A 170 16.56 6.53 -4.33
N GLY A 171 17.64 5.76 -4.33
CA GLY A 171 18.57 5.67 -5.46
C GLY A 171 18.13 4.80 -6.65
N SER A 172 17.05 4.02 -6.47
CA SER A 172 16.53 3.06 -7.47
C SER A 172 15.13 3.42 -7.93
N VAL A 173 14.67 4.65 -7.68
CA VAL A 173 13.34 5.09 -8.08
C VAL A 173 13.16 4.94 -9.59
N ILE A 174 12.25 4.05 -9.98
CA ILE A 174 11.89 3.90 -11.39
C ILE A 174 11.02 5.09 -11.81
N LYS A 175 11.42 5.78 -12.87
CA LYS A 175 10.72 6.96 -13.40
C LYS A 175 10.34 6.77 -14.85
N SER A 176 9.19 7.30 -15.25
CA SER A 176 8.77 7.40 -16.64
C SER A 176 9.66 8.35 -17.43
N ALA A 177 9.45 8.47 -18.75
CA ALA A 177 9.85 9.64 -19.50
C ALA A 177 9.04 10.86 -19.06
N CYS A 178 9.50 12.05 -19.43
CA CYS A 178 8.81 13.29 -19.11
C CYS A 178 7.68 13.58 -20.12
N GLY A 179 6.45 13.73 -19.62
CA GLY A 179 5.31 14.17 -20.41
C GLY A 179 4.95 13.27 -21.60
N GLU A 180 5.30 11.99 -21.49
CA GLU A 180 5.04 10.97 -22.51
C GLU A 180 4.31 9.79 -21.90
N ASP A 181 3.54 9.09 -22.75
CA ASP A 181 2.96 7.82 -22.37
C ASP A 181 4.05 6.85 -21.90
N ALA A 182 3.82 6.19 -20.79
CA ALA A 182 4.76 5.27 -20.18
C ALA A 182 4.14 3.88 -20.00
N ILE A 183 4.89 2.85 -20.31
CA ILE A 183 4.46 1.46 -20.04
C ILE A 183 5.17 1.01 -18.77
N LEU A 184 4.39 0.83 -17.69
CA LEU A 184 4.84 0.18 -16.47
C LEU A 184 4.70 -1.32 -16.63
N ASN A 185 5.81 -2.04 -16.57
CA ASN A 185 5.85 -3.49 -16.59
C ASN A 185 5.92 -4.02 -15.16
N ILE A 186 5.08 -5.03 -14.87
CA ILE A 186 4.96 -5.67 -13.57
C ILE A 186 5.03 -7.17 -13.82
N ASN A 187 6.18 -7.78 -13.57
CA ASN A 187 6.33 -9.22 -13.63
C ASN A 187 6.23 -9.78 -12.22
N THR A 188 5.29 -10.64 -11.95
CA THR A 188 5.13 -11.25 -10.62
C THR A 188 4.94 -12.75 -10.73
N SER A 189 5.47 -13.50 -9.78
CA SER A 189 5.26 -14.94 -9.64
C SER A 189 5.02 -15.33 -8.20
N LEU A 190 4.24 -16.39 -8.03
CA LEU A 190 4.10 -17.11 -6.77
C LEU A 190 4.66 -18.51 -6.92
N ASP A 191 5.34 -18.95 -5.88
CA ASP A 191 5.87 -20.30 -5.73
C ASP A 191 5.31 -20.91 -4.44
N LEU A 192 4.76 -22.12 -4.50
CA LEU A 192 4.34 -22.90 -3.34
C LEU A 192 5.20 -24.16 -3.26
N ASN A 193 5.80 -24.39 -2.10
CA ASN A 193 6.61 -25.58 -1.81
C ASN A 193 6.00 -26.33 -0.63
N THR A 194 5.57 -27.58 -0.87
CA THR A 194 5.04 -28.49 0.14
C THR A 194 5.90 -29.74 0.32
N ALA A 195 7.16 -29.75 -0.17
CA ALA A 195 8.00 -30.94 -0.14
C ALA A 195 8.32 -31.44 1.27
N GLY A 196 8.38 -30.52 2.26
CA GLY A 196 8.60 -30.87 3.68
C GLY A 196 7.36 -31.42 4.39
N ASN A 197 6.17 -31.29 3.77
CA ASN A 197 4.90 -31.85 4.26
C ASN A 197 3.93 -32.12 3.08
N PRO A 198 4.17 -33.17 2.30
CA PRO A 198 3.50 -33.39 1.01
C PRO A 198 2.05 -33.88 1.13
N THR A 199 1.55 -34.10 2.31
CA THR A 199 0.16 -34.53 2.56
C THR A 199 -0.70 -33.43 3.18
N SER A 200 -0.11 -32.27 3.45
CA SER A 200 -0.83 -31.16 4.08
C SER A 200 -1.59 -30.34 3.05
N ASP A 201 -2.73 -29.81 3.49
CA ASP A 201 -3.41 -28.75 2.77
C ASP A 201 -2.59 -27.45 2.90
N ALA A 202 -2.18 -26.88 1.79
CA ALA A 202 -1.48 -25.61 1.74
C ALA A 202 -2.11 -24.71 0.67
N TYR A 203 -2.18 -23.44 1.00
CA TYR A 203 -2.78 -22.45 0.13
C TYR A 203 -1.94 -21.16 0.15
N PHE A 204 -1.62 -20.65 -1.00
CA PHE A 204 -0.88 -19.42 -1.15
C PHE A 204 -1.43 -18.60 -2.31
N ASN A 205 -2.10 -17.54 -1.98
CA ASN A 205 -2.65 -16.66 -2.97
C ASN A 205 -2.30 -15.21 -2.71
N ASN A 206 -2.74 -14.49 -3.65
CA ASN A 206 -2.78 -13.05 -3.59
C ASN A 206 -4.21 -12.53 -3.32
N GLU A 207 -5.09 -13.31 -2.74
CA GLU A 207 -6.43 -12.87 -2.36
C GLU A 207 -6.50 -12.48 -0.89
N THR A 208 -7.09 -11.34 -0.62
CA THR A 208 -7.56 -10.98 0.73
C THR A 208 -8.87 -11.71 1.01
N ILE A 209 -9.30 -11.75 2.27
CA ILE A 209 -10.60 -12.34 2.72
C ILE A 209 -11.79 -11.81 1.89
N ASP A 210 -11.66 -10.66 1.26
CA ASP A 210 -12.63 -10.01 0.38
C ASP A 210 -12.48 -10.42 -1.11
N GLY A 211 -11.64 -11.41 -1.41
CA GLY A 211 -11.60 -12.07 -2.72
C GLY A 211 -10.83 -11.36 -3.82
N THR A 212 -9.98 -10.38 -3.52
CA THR A 212 -9.24 -9.68 -4.57
C THR A 212 -7.76 -9.50 -4.25
N PHE A 213 -6.93 -10.24 -4.96
CA PHE A 213 -5.50 -9.94 -5.00
C PHE A 213 -5.23 -8.60 -5.64
N ARG A 214 -4.39 -7.82 -5.00
CA ARG A 214 -3.98 -6.54 -5.55
C ARG A 214 -2.54 -6.17 -5.22
N LYS A 215 -1.90 -5.54 -6.19
CA LYS A 215 -0.70 -4.75 -5.99
C LYS A 215 -1.05 -3.28 -5.99
N VAL A 216 -0.65 -2.59 -4.92
CA VAL A 216 -0.92 -1.17 -4.69
C VAL A 216 0.39 -0.41 -4.84
N PHE A 217 0.47 0.42 -5.86
CA PHE A 217 1.62 1.26 -6.18
C PHE A 217 1.40 2.66 -5.64
N GLN A 218 2.29 3.13 -4.79
CA GLN A 218 2.34 4.54 -4.41
C GLN A 218 3.05 5.32 -5.51
N LEU A 219 2.36 6.29 -6.07
CA LEU A 219 2.84 7.11 -7.18
C LEU A 219 3.47 8.40 -6.66
N GLY A 220 4.61 8.75 -7.22
CA GLY A 220 5.27 10.04 -7.01
C GLY A 220 5.24 10.86 -8.31
N TRP A 221 5.18 12.16 -8.17
CA TRP A 221 5.06 13.10 -9.26
C TRP A 221 6.13 14.17 -9.18
N ASP A 222 6.96 14.25 -10.20
CA ASP A 222 7.99 15.27 -10.33
C ASP A 222 7.69 16.19 -11.53
N ARG A 223 8.00 17.47 -11.38
CA ARG A 223 8.04 18.37 -12.53
C ARG A 223 9.27 18.07 -13.37
N CYS A 224 9.09 18.07 -14.68
CA CYS A 224 10.24 17.94 -15.57
C CYS A 224 11.14 19.17 -15.44
N VAL A 225 12.45 18.94 -15.29
CA VAL A 225 13.46 19.99 -15.40
C VAL A 225 13.75 20.14 -16.88
N GLY A 226 13.49 21.33 -17.43
CA GLY A 226 13.82 21.70 -18.80
C GLY A 226 15.32 21.84 -19.01
#